data_edee04751fb4e31c5a8d1670f93e76ed
#
_entry.id   edee04751fb4e31c5a8d1670f93e76ed
#
_cell.length_a   1.000
_cell.length_b   1.000
_cell.length_c   1.000
_cell.angle_alpha   90.00
_cell.angle_beta   90.00
_cell.angle_gamma   90.00
#
_symmetry.space_group_name_H-M   'P 1'
#
loop_
_entity.id
_entity.type
_entity.pdbx_description
1 polymer ?
#
loop_
_entity_poly.entity_id
_entity_poly.type
_entity_poly.pdbx_seq_one_letter_code
_entity_poly.pdbx_strand_id
1 'polypeptide(L)'
;MPTEELKKIMPAVAPKFSEIPGCSWKIWLINEEQKEAGGVYLFESATELEQFLNSGLLASVKQNPAFSNFQTSLFDVSEQASIITGAFLNKMAV
;
A
#
# COMPACT_ATOMS: atom_id res chain seq x y z
N MET A 1 9.36 -14.40 -5.65
CA MET A 1 10.14 -14.20 -4.41
C MET A 1 9.51 -15.03 -3.30
N PRO A 2 10.31 -15.78 -2.55
CA PRO A 2 9.79 -16.57 -1.44
C PRO A 2 9.14 -15.68 -0.37
N THR A 3 8.10 -16.18 0.25
CA THR A 3 7.33 -15.44 1.26
C THR A 3 8.18 -15.05 2.47
N GLU A 4 9.13 -15.90 2.85
CA GLU A 4 10.03 -15.61 3.95
C GLU A 4 10.89 -14.37 3.69
N GLU A 5 11.34 -14.21 2.45
CA GLU A 5 12.10 -13.01 2.07
C GLU A 5 11.22 -11.78 2.06
N LEU A 6 9.97 -11.88 1.60
CA LEU A 6 9.02 -10.78 1.63
C LEU A 6 8.78 -10.28 3.05
N LYS A 7 8.61 -11.19 4.00
CA LYS A 7 8.40 -10.83 5.40
C LYS A 7 9.57 -10.06 6.00
N LYS A 8 10.77 -10.29 5.49
CA LYS A 8 11.96 -9.57 5.93
C LYS A 8 12.13 -8.23 5.21
N ILE A 9 11.78 -8.18 3.93
CA ILE A 9 11.95 -6.99 3.09
C ILE A 9 10.91 -5.93 3.43
N MET A 10 9.66 -6.32 3.70
CA MET A 10 8.59 -5.37 3.97
C MET A 10 8.91 -4.37 5.07
N PRO A 11 9.34 -4.80 6.26
CA PRO A 11 9.71 -3.81 7.30
C PRO A 11 10.91 -2.95 6.90
N ALA A 12 11.82 -3.49 6.09
CA ALA A 12 13.00 -2.74 5.66
C ALA A 12 12.67 -1.62 4.68
N VAL A 13 11.67 -1.81 3.81
CA VAL A 13 11.26 -0.79 2.84
C VAL A 13 10.09 0.06 3.32
N ALA A 14 9.43 -0.32 4.41
CA ALA A 14 8.26 0.40 4.93
C ALA A 14 8.52 1.89 5.18
N PRO A 15 9.69 2.33 5.67
CA PRO A 15 9.94 3.76 5.84
C PRO A 15 9.78 4.58 4.56
N LYS A 16 10.13 4.02 3.40
CA LYS A 16 9.94 4.72 2.12
C LYS A 16 8.46 4.94 1.82
N PHE A 17 7.63 3.96 2.16
CA PHE A 17 6.20 4.06 1.95
C PHE A 17 5.53 5.00 2.97
N SER A 18 6.12 5.15 4.15
CA SER A 18 5.59 6.08 5.15
C SER A 18 5.78 7.54 4.74
N GLU A 19 6.67 7.82 3.77
CA GLU A 19 6.95 9.16 3.29
C GLU A 19 6.13 9.55 2.05
N ILE A 20 5.23 8.69 1.58
CA ILE A 20 4.40 9.00 0.42
C ILE A 20 3.49 10.18 0.73
N PRO A 21 3.57 11.29 -0.05
CA PRO A 21 2.73 12.45 0.20
C PRO A 21 1.24 12.11 0.10
N GLY A 22 0.47 12.55 1.09
CA GLY A 22 -0.97 12.35 1.11
C GLY A 22 -1.45 10.95 1.44
N CYS A 23 -0.54 10.02 1.68
CA CYS A 23 -0.90 8.68 2.10
C CYS A 23 -1.06 8.63 3.61
N SER A 24 -2.28 8.37 4.07
CA SER A 24 -2.56 8.30 5.50
C SER A 24 -1.95 7.06 6.14
N TRP A 25 -2.06 5.94 5.45
CA TRP A 25 -1.46 4.68 5.90
C TRP A 25 -1.42 3.67 4.77
N LYS A 26 -0.62 2.64 4.98
CA LYS A 26 -0.58 1.44 4.13
C LYS A 26 -0.67 0.21 5.01
N ILE A 27 -1.54 -0.73 4.65
CA ILE A 27 -1.60 -2.05 5.25
C ILE A 27 -0.94 -3.03 4.30
N TRP A 28 0.03 -3.78 4.77
CA TRP A 28 0.79 -4.75 3.99
C TRP A 28 0.10 -6.10 4.04
N LEU A 29 -0.10 -6.71 2.88
CA LEU A 29 -0.82 -7.97 2.75
C LEU A 29 0.11 -9.06 2.22
N ILE A 30 -0.06 -10.26 2.73
CA ILE A 30 0.71 -11.41 2.27
C ILE A 30 -0.17 -12.66 2.29
N ASN A 31 -0.10 -13.46 1.23
CA ASN A 31 -0.80 -14.74 1.15
C ASN A 31 0.22 -15.80 0.76
N GLU A 32 0.61 -16.62 1.73
CA GLU A 32 1.65 -17.62 1.54
C GLU A 32 1.22 -18.74 0.60
N GLU A 33 -0.03 -19.17 0.68
CA GLU A 33 -0.55 -20.26 -0.13
C GLU A 33 -0.55 -19.92 -1.62
N GLN A 34 -0.97 -18.70 -1.95
CA GLN A 34 -1.07 -18.25 -3.32
C GLN A 34 0.17 -17.50 -3.79
N LYS A 35 1.14 -17.30 -2.91
CA LYS A 35 2.37 -16.56 -3.20
C LYS A 35 2.09 -15.15 -3.70
N GLU A 36 1.13 -14.48 -3.06
CA GLU A 36 0.73 -13.13 -3.39
C GLU A 36 1.11 -12.16 -2.28
N ALA A 37 1.43 -10.95 -2.66
CA ALA A 37 1.68 -9.86 -1.74
C ALA A 37 1.04 -8.59 -2.27
N GLY A 38 0.68 -7.68 -1.38
CA GLY A 38 0.07 -6.43 -1.79
C GLY A 38 -0.04 -5.45 -0.66
N GLY A 39 -0.90 -4.47 -0.84
CA GLY A 39 -1.15 -3.48 0.16
C GLY A 39 -2.46 -2.78 -0.05
N VAL A 40 -3.01 -2.26 1.01
CA VAL A 40 -4.14 -1.34 0.98
C VAL A 40 -3.62 0.02 1.41
N TYR A 41 -3.89 1.03 0.60
CA TYR A 41 -3.43 2.39 0.84
C TYR A 41 -4.62 3.31 1.02
N LEU A 42 -4.52 4.23 1.96
CA LEU A 42 -5.49 5.29 2.10
C LEU A 42 -4.84 6.64 1.78
N PHE A 43 -5.39 7.34 0.78
CA PHE A 43 -4.92 8.66 0.38
C PHE A 43 -5.91 9.74 0.79
N GLU A 44 -5.39 10.93 1.08
CA GLU A 44 -6.21 12.07 1.50
C GLU A 44 -7.05 12.64 0.35
N SER A 45 -6.57 12.49 -0.90
CA SER A 45 -7.28 13.00 -2.07
C SER A 45 -6.94 12.20 -3.31
N ALA A 46 -7.80 12.31 -4.33
CA ALA A 46 -7.56 11.66 -5.62
C ALA A 46 -6.31 12.19 -6.31
N THR A 47 -5.97 13.46 -6.14
CA THR A 47 -4.79 14.07 -6.72
C THR A 47 -3.51 13.39 -6.22
N GLU A 48 -3.43 13.18 -4.92
CA GLU A 48 -2.26 12.55 -4.31
C GLU A 48 -2.16 11.07 -4.66
N LEU A 49 -3.30 10.39 -4.79
CA LEU A 49 -3.33 9.02 -5.29
C LEU A 49 -2.77 8.94 -6.71
N GLU A 50 -3.17 9.85 -7.61
CA GLU A 50 -2.63 9.88 -8.97
C GLU A 50 -1.13 10.14 -8.98
N GLN A 51 -0.65 11.03 -8.13
CA GLN A 51 0.78 11.30 -8.01
C GLN A 51 1.55 10.04 -7.61
N PHE A 52 1.00 9.26 -6.68
CA PHE A 52 1.61 8.00 -6.29
C PHE A 52 1.62 6.99 -7.43
N LEU A 53 0.53 6.87 -8.17
CA LEU A 53 0.43 5.94 -9.29
C LEU A 53 1.46 6.24 -10.39
N ASN A 54 1.88 7.50 -10.50
CA ASN A 54 2.90 7.93 -11.45
C ASN A 54 4.28 8.11 -10.82
N SER A 55 4.46 7.69 -9.57
CA SER A 55 5.72 7.89 -8.85
C SER A 55 6.80 6.90 -9.26
N GLY A 56 8.04 7.30 -9.06
CA GLY A 56 9.19 6.42 -9.26
C GLY A 56 9.20 5.24 -8.30
N LEU A 57 8.66 5.41 -7.09
CA LEU A 57 8.59 4.34 -6.12
C LEU A 57 7.72 3.19 -6.64
N LEU A 58 6.52 3.49 -7.14
CA LEU A 58 5.65 2.46 -7.69
C LEU A 58 6.23 1.86 -8.96
N ALA A 59 6.83 2.68 -9.82
CA ALA A 59 7.50 2.20 -11.03
C ALA A 59 8.61 1.21 -10.69
N SER A 60 9.40 1.47 -9.66
CA SER A 60 10.48 0.57 -9.26
C SER A 60 9.94 -0.77 -8.77
N VAL A 61 8.82 -0.76 -8.07
CA VAL A 61 8.17 -2.01 -7.64
C VAL A 61 7.69 -2.82 -8.85
N LYS A 62 7.03 -2.16 -9.81
CA LYS A 62 6.52 -2.83 -11.01
C LYS A 62 7.63 -3.39 -11.89
N GLN A 63 8.80 -2.78 -11.89
CA GLN A 63 9.94 -3.22 -12.70
C GLN A 63 10.74 -4.33 -12.04
N ASN A 64 10.47 -4.65 -10.79
CA ASN A 64 11.19 -5.70 -10.09
C ASN A 64 10.81 -7.07 -10.67
N PRO A 65 11.78 -7.84 -11.21
CA PRO A 65 11.48 -9.13 -11.84
C PRO A 65 10.96 -10.19 -10.86
N ALA A 66 11.11 -9.96 -9.56
CA ALA A 66 10.57 -10.86 -8.55
C ALA A 66 9.04 -10.81 -8.46
N PHE A 67 8.42 -9.76 -9.02
CA PHE A 67 6.98 -9.57 -8.99
C PHE A 67 6.39 -9.63 -10.39
N SER A 68 5.20 -10.23 -10.49
CA SER A 68 4.46 -10.35 -11.75
C SER A 68 2.97 -10.22 -11.48
N ASN A 69 2.19 -10.06 -12.55
CA ASN A 69 0.74 -9.98 -12.48
C ASN A 69 0.23 -8.86 -11.58
N PHE A 70 0.81 -7.67 -11.74
CA PHE A 70 0.38 -6.51 -10.97
C PHE A 70 -1.05 -6.13 -11.29
N GLN A 71 -1.83 -5.88 -10.25
CA GLN A 71 -3.19 -5.39 -10.36
C GLN A 71 -3.37 -4.24 -9.38
N THR A 72 -4.06 -3.20 -9.83
CA THR A 72 -4.37 -2.04 -9.01
C THR A 72 -5.85 -1.74 -9.15
N SER A 73 -6.52 -1.57 -8.01
CA SER A 73 -7.94 -1.21 -7.99
C SER A 73 -8.12 0.04 -7.12
N LEU A 74 -8.99 0.93 -7.56
CA LEU A 74 -9.24 2.19 -6.89
C LEU A 74 -10.67 2.21 -6.36
N PHE A 75 -10.83 2.69 -5.13
CA PHE A 75 -12.11 2.70 -4.46
C PHE A 75 -12.29 4.03 -3.71
N ASP A 76 -13.52 4.50 -3.65
CA ASP A 76 -13.88 5.54 -2.70
C ASP A 76 -14.15 4.90 -1.34
N VAL A 77 -13.84 5.64 -0.29
CA VAL A 77 -14.07 5.17 1.08
C VAL A 77 -15.42 5.69 1.55
N SER A 78 -16.26 4.80 2.06
CA SER A 78 -17.42 5.21 2.82
C SER A 78 -16.96 5.60 4.22
N GLU A 79 -16.72 6.89 4.43
CA GLU A 79 -16.17 7.36 5.70
C GLU A 79 -17.09 7.06 6.87
N GLN A 80 -18.38 7.34 6.70
CA GLN A 80 -19.35 7.13 7.76
C GLN A 80 -19.41 5.67 8.21
N ALA A 81 -19.53 4.74 7.27
CA ALA A 81 -19.59 3.34 7.59
C ALA A 81 -18.26 2.83 8.16
N SER A 82 -17.14 3.30 7.62
CA SER A 82 -15.82 2.86 8.06
C SER A 82 -15.52 3.30 9.48
N ILE A 83 -15.91 4.51 9.86
CA ILE A 83 -15.75 5.00 11.24
C ILE A 83 -16.57 4.16 12.21
N ILE A 84 -17.80 3.81 11.84
CA ILE A 84 -18.67 2.97 12.68
C ILE A 84 -18.01 1.62 12.98
N THR A 85 -17.30 1.07 12.01
CA THR A 85 -16.63 -0.22 12.18
C THR A 85 -15.20 -0.09 12.73
N GLY A 86 -14.79 1.11 13.12
CA GLY A 86 -13.53 1.33 13.82
C GLY A 86 -12.31 1.59 12.95
N ALA A 87 -12.51 1.92 11.67
CA ALA A 87 -11.37 2.20 10.80
C ALA A 87 -10.73 3.56 11.08
N PHE A 88 -9.41 3.61 11.01
CA PHE A 88 -8.66 4.87 11.10
C PHE A 88 -8.60 5.50 9.71
N LEU A 89 -9.07 6.74 9.59
CA LEU A 89 -9.07 7.46 8.30
C LEU A 89 -8.00 8.55 8.24
N ASN A 90 -7.23 8.74 9.31
CA ASN A 90 -6.14 9.70 9.37
C ASN A 90 -4.86 9.00 9.81
N LYS A 91 -3.72 9.58 9.40
CA LYS A 91 -2.43 9.09 9.86
C LYS A 91 -2.35 9.22 11.37
N MET A 92 -2.00 8.14 12.05
CA MET A 92 -1.87 8.15 13.49
C MET A 92 -0.69 9.02 13.90
N ALA A 93 -0.93 9.92 14.84
CA ALA A 93 0.14 10.68 15.48
C ALA A 93 0.90 9.74 16.41
N VAL A 94 2.20 9.77 16.32
CA VAL A 94 3.08 8.90 17.12
C VAL A 94 3.75 9.73 18.20
#